data_5c88be183cafa89bec6a062497695370
#
_entry.id   5c88be183cafa89bec6a062497695370
#
_cell.length_a   1.000
_cell.length_b   1.000
_cell.length_c   1.000
_cell.angle_alpha   90.00
_cell.angle_beta   90.00
_cell.angle_gamma   90.00
#
_symmetry.space_group_name_H-M   'P 1'
#
loop_
_entity.id
_entity.type
_entity.pdbx_description
1 polymer ?
#
loop_
_entity_poly.entity_id
_entity_poly.type
_entity_poly.pdbx_seq_one_letter_code
_entity_poly.pdbx_strand_id
1 'polypeptide(L)'
;MADQIEEVKGKTDIVSLIGEYIEVKKAGRNYKAICPFHSEKTPSFMISPELQIYKCFGCFPAGQMIKTPFGPHKIEDIVDNEYVISGSGAIRKVITTHNKNYKGDLVTVKIGRFNEPVSLTGDHMVYVVGGRPTYSREYKNLSRRLNYYTRYSAEKRQNLVWKYFPVEKIEARELRKGMSVLYPISTQTEDIAVLDLSKYILKKWPPHGTKPIIPLLDIEVDTNFLKLIGYYIAEGSNHRAYIRFSLGSHEKKFAKEIILLIKKIFCIDAKISHRIKSTKTGIEISACNSILADAFGNLCGKGAENKHIPFIFQHLPKSKQIILLDAIFKGDGTQGKIGIRSKTPRKSITTVSITLSEQLTDILLRTGYFPSKHFERNDIDKLGVNHKDAFTIAWIT
;
A
#
# COMPACT_ATOMS: atom_id res chain seq x y z
N MET A 1 3.24 4.83 45.46
CA MET A 1 3.36 4.28 44.08
C MET A 1 4.79 4.28 43.57
N ALA A 2 5.59 5.36 43.69
CA ALA A 2 7.01 5.34 43.29
C ALA A 2 7.86 4.33 44.08
N ASP A 3 7.59 4.22 45.37
CA ASP A 3 8.28 3.34 46.31
C ASP A 3 8.07 1.84 46.00
N GLN A 4 6.87 1.46 45.60
CA GLN A 4 6.55 0.07 45.24
C GLN A 4 7.18 -0.36 43.90
N ILE A 5 7.36 0.57 42.98
CA ILE A 5 8.03 0.30 41.69
C ILE A 5 9.55 0.10 41.92
N GLU A 6 10.17 0.86 42.81
CA GLU A 6 11.57 0.70 43.14
C GLU A 6 11.83 -0.58 43.95
N GLU A 7 10.90 -0.96 44.83
CA GLU A 7 11.00 -2.22 45.56
C GLU A 7 10.89 -3.44 44.64
N VAL A 8 9.99 -3.42 43.68
CA VAL A 8 9.87 -4.49 42.66
C VAL A 8 11.10 -4.57 41.77
N LYS A 9 11.63 -3.41 41.35
CA LYS A 9 12.89 -3.34 40.58
C LYS A 9 14.07 -3.88 41.30
N GLY A 10 14.17 -3.63 42.61
CA GLY A 10 15.26 -4.12 43.44
C GLY A 10 15.24 -5.62 43.71
N LYS A 11 14.07 -6.25 43.63
CA LYS A 11 13.87 -7.69 43.87
C LYS A 11 13.83 -8.54 42.58
N THR A 12 13.80 -7.92 41.42
CA THR A 12 13.65 -8.63 40.12
C THR A 12 14.92 -8.48 39.29
N ASP A 13 15.60 -9.60 39.00
CA ASP A 13 16.66 -9.58 38.01
C ASP A 13 16.08 -9.61 36.59
N ILE A 14 16.32 -8.54 35.82
CA ILE A 14 15.79 -8.37 34.47
C ILE A 14 16.25 -9.46 33.51
N VAL A 15 17.45 -10.02 33.70
CA VAL A 15 17.99 -11.08 32.83
C VAL A 15 17.23 -12.38 33.06
N SER A 16 17.00 -12.72 34.33
CA SER A 16 16.23 -13.91 34.70
C SER A 16 14.78 -13.79 34.26
N LEU A 17 14.15 -12.64 34.53
CA LEU A 17 12.76 -12.40 34.11
C LEU A 17 12.58 -12.51 32.60
N ILE A 18 13.44 -11.90 31.81
CA ILE A 18 13.35 -11.95 30.33
C ILE A 18 13.71 -13.34 29.82
N GLY A 19 14.65 -14.03 30.51
CA GLY A 19 15.07 -15.38 30.19
C GLY A 19 13.95 -16.44 30.28
N GLU A 20 12.88 -16.18 31.06
CA GLU A 20 11.69 -17.02 31.11
C GLU A 20 10.86 -16.99 29.82
N TYR A 21 10.97 -15.91 29.04
CA TYR A 21 10.15 -15.68 27.85
C TYR A 21 10.93 -15.86 26.53
N ILE A 22 12.23 -15.55 26.53
CA ILE A 22 13.07 -15.62 25.34
C ILE A 22 14.48 -16.12 25.67
N GLU A 23 15.12 -16.79 24.69
CA GLU A 23 16.51 -17.24 24.85
C GLU A 23 17.47 -16.05 24.91
N VAL A 24 18.14 -15.88 26.04
CA VAL A 24 19.08 -14.77 26.33
C VAL A 24 20.52 -15.27 26.23
N LYS A 25 21.35 -14.60 25.42
CA LYS A 25 22.79 -14.95 25.24
C LYS A 25 23.69 -13.85 25.78
N LYS A 26 24.72 -14.21 26.49
CA LYS A 26 25.70 -13.23 26.99
C LYS A 26 26.47 -12.57 25.86
N ALA A 27 26.61 -11.25 25.90
CA ALA A 27 27.30 -10.43 24.92
C ALA A 27 28.13 -9.34 25.61
N GLY A 28 29.34 -9.71 26.04
CA GLY A 28 30.21 -8.85 26.85
C GLY A 28 29.62 -8.61 28.24
N ARG A 29 29.47 -7.34 28.65
CA ARG A 29 28.82 -6.95 29.92
C ARG A 29 27.29 -7.05 29.88
N ASN A 30 26.71 -7.11 28.70
CA ASN A 30 25.26 -7.16 28.48
C ASN A 30 24.82 -8.54 28.00
N TYR A 31 23.50 -8.71 27.88
CA TYR A 31 22.91 -9.87 27.24
C TYR A 31 22.19 -9.45 25.95
N LYS A 32 22.14 -10.37 25.00
CA LYS A 32 21.40 -10.21 23.73
C LYS A 32 20.37 -11.31 23.60
N ALA A 33 19.23 -10.95 23.02
CA ALA A 33 18.19 -11.90 22.65
C ALA A 33 17.63 -11.54 21.28
N ILE A 34 16.94 -12.50 20.65
CA ILE A 34 16.03 -12.21 19.55
C ILE A 34 14.93 -11.34 20.14
N CYS A 35 14.68 -10.18 19.52
CA CYS A 35 13.68 -9.27 20.03
C CYS A 35 12.28 -9.90 19.99
N PRO A 36 11.54 -9.95 21.11
CA PRO A 36 10.19 -10.50 21.10
C PRO A 36 9.18 -9.56 20.43
N PHE A 37 9.55 -8.31 20.20
CA PHE A 37 8.66 -7.27 19.67
C PHE A 37 8.72 -7.15 18.14
N HIS A 38 9.65 -7.84 17.45
CA HIS A 38 9.73 -7.91 16.01
C HIS A 38 10.48 -9.17 15.55
N SER A 39 10.12 -9.68 14.36
CA SER A 39 10.76 -10.87 13.81
C SER A 39 12.15 -10.53 13.25
N GLU A 40 13.18 -11.11 13.84
CA GLU A 40 14.57 -10.93 13.39
C GLU A 40 15.35 -12.25 13.47
N LYS A 41 16.41 -12.37 12.67
CA LYS A 41 17.33 -13.51 12.72
C LYS A 41 18.59 -13.20 13.54
N THR A 42 18.89 -11.91 13.73
CA THR A 42 20.08 -11.44 14.43
C THR A 42 19.64 -10.77 15.72
N PRO A 43 20.14 -11.19 16.90
CA PRO A 43 19.74 -10.61 18.17
C PRO A 43 19.98 -9.11 18.23
N SER A 44 18.91 -8.30 18.39
CA SER A 44 18.97 -6.85 18.56
C SER A 44 18.44 -6.38 19.91
N PHE A 45 17.79 -7.24 20.66
CA PHE A 45 17.29 -6.95 21.98
C PHE A 45 18.43 -7.03 23.00
N MET A 46 18.81 -5.87 23.52
CA MET A 46 19.90 -5.75 24.48
C MET A 46 19.36 -5.61 25.90
N ILE A 47 19.91 -6.39 26.81
CA ILE A 47 19.58 -6.33 28.23
C ILE A 47 20.85 -5.92 29.00
N SER A 48 20.76 -4.88 29.77
CA SER A 48 21.83 -4.45 30.70
C SER A 48 21.50 -4.91 32.11
N PRO A 49 22.21 -5.92 32.62
CA PRO A 49 22.03 -6.35 34.02
C PRO A 49 22.47 -5.30 35.03
N GLU A 50 23.45 -4.50 34.68
CA GLU A 50 23.98 -3.43 35.55
C GLU A 50 22.95 -2.30 35.73
N LEU A 51 22.27 -1.92 34.64
CA LEU A 51 21.27 -0.85 34.67
C LEU A 51 19.86 -1.34 34.91
N GLN A 52 19.63 -2.66 34.95
CA GLN A 52 18.31 -3.30 35.05
C GLN A 52 17.32 -2.76 34.02
N ILE A 53 17.79 -2.62 32.76
CA ILE A 53 17.01 -2.15 31.64
C ILE A 53 17.19 -3.04 30.42
N TYR A 54 16.21 -3.04 29.55
CA TYR A 54 16.37 -3.56 28.19
C TYR A 54 16.22 -2.44 27.17
N LYS A 55 16.80 -2.64 26.00
CA LYS A 55 16.66 -1.74 24.86
C LYS A 55 16.28 -2.50 23.61
N CYS A 56 15.12 -2.18 23.07
CA CYS A 56 14.74 -2.53 21.72
C CYS A 56 15.19 -1.42 20.79
N PHE A 57 15.82 -1.77 19.66
CA PHE A 57 16.30 -0.79 18.70
C PHE A 57 15.21 -0.52 17.65
N GLY A 58 14.73 0.71 17.66
CA GLY A 58 13.90 1.28 16.61
C GLY A 58 12.46 1.59 16.99
N CYS A 59 12.11 2.86 16.89
CA CYS A 59 10.74 3.36 17.02
C CYS A 59 10.39 4.28 15.87
N PHE A 60 9.09 4.40 15.61
CA PHE A 60 8.52 5.41 14.73
C PHE A 60 7.77 6.46 15.55
N PRO A 61 7.76 7.73 15.13
CA PRO A 61 6.93 8.76 15.77
C PRO A 61 5.46 8.53 15.42
N ALA A 62 4.57 9.11 16.23
CA ALA A 62 3.15 9.19 15.91
C ALA A 62 2.93 9.83 14.51
N GLY A 63 1.88 9.42 13.84
CA GLY A 63 1.56 9.84 12.47
C GLY A 63 2.28 9.07 11.37
N GLN A 64 3.27 8.21 11.71
CA GLN A 64 3.92 7.37 10.70
C GLN A 64 2.95 6.30 10.18
N MET A 65 2.77 6.25 8.85
CA MET A 65 1.89 5.27 8.21
C MET A 65 2.55 3.90 8.15
N ILE A 66 1.83 2.89 8.61
CA ILE A 66 2.21 1.47 8.58
C ILE A 66 1.32 0.74 7.59
N LYS A 67 1.92 -0.09 6.75
CA LYS A 67 1.17 -0.91 5.79
C LYS A 67 0.44 -2.06 6.49
N THR A 68 -0.86 -2.12 6.28
CA THR A 68 -1.71 -3.23 6.70
C THR A 68 -2.35 -3.93 5.49
N PRO A 69 -2.90 -5.13 5.62
CA PRO A 69 -3.67 -5.77 4.55
C PRO A 69 -4.91 -4.98 4.13
N PHE A 70 -5.38 -4.06 4.97
CA PHE A 70 -6.58 -3.25 4.77
C PHE A 70 -6.28 -1.79 4.42
N GLY A 71 -5.06 -1.50 4.01
CA GLY A 71 -4.59 -0.16 3.70
C GLY A 71 -3.62 0.39 4.74
N PRO A 72 -3.09 1.60 4.52
CA PRO A 72 -2.16 2.22 5.45
C PRO A 72 -2.91 2.76 6.69
N HIS A 73 -2.43 2.42 7.89
CA HIS A 73 -2.89 2.95 9.17
C HIS A 73 -1.78 3.72 9.86
N LYS A 74 -2.13 4.70 10.68
CA LYS A 74 -1.14 5.36 11.51
C LYS A 74 -0.65 4.39 12.57
N ILE A 75 0.63 4.48 12.94
CA ILE A 75 1.24 3.55 13.90
C ILE A 75 0.54 3.58 15.25
N GLU A 76 0.07 4.75 15.69
CA GLU A 76 -0.65 4.92 16.95
C GLU A 76 -2.05 4.30 16.96
N ASP A 77 -2.61 4.04 15.78
CA ASP A 77 -3.94 3.42 15.62
C ASP A 77 -3.86 1.89 15.54
N ILE A 78 -2.64 1.33 15.41
CA ILE A 78 -2.42 -0.13 15.36
C ILE A 78 -2.58 -0.70 16.77
N VAL A 79 -3.40 -1.73 16.90
CA VAL A 79 -3.64 -2.42 18.16
C VAL A 79 -3.22 -3.89 18.11
N ASP A 80 -3.13 -4.50 19.31
CA ASP A 80 -2.80 -5.92 19.44
C ASP A 80 -3.79 -6.80 18.67
N ASN A 81 -3.31 -7.88 18.09
CA ASN A 81 -4.05 -8.82 17.25
C ASN A 81 -4.43 -8.32 15.85
N GLU A 82 -4.14 -7.09 15.47
CA GLU A 82 -4.25 -6.64 14.09
C GLU A 82 -3.15 -7.24 13.19
N TYR A 83 -3.23 -6.98 11.90
CA TYR A 83 -2.29 -7.51 10.92
C TYR A 83 -1.54 -6.38 10.21
N VAL A 84 -0.24 -6.56 10.04
CA VAL A 84 0.65 -5.63 9.33
C VAL A 84 1.45 -6.36 8.25
N ILE A 85 1.95 -5.62 7.27
CA ILE A 85 2.86 -6.15 6.25
C ILE A 85 4.30 -5.97 6.73
N SER A 86 4.99 -7.08 6.93
CA SER A 86 6.38 -7.08 7.41
C SER A 86 7.39 -6.73 6.32
N GLY A 87 8.64 -6.48 6.71
CA GLY A 87 9.75 -6.22 5.77
C GLY A 87 10.02 -7.32 4.75
N SER A 88 9.55 -8.55 4.98
CA SER A 88 9.59 -9.64 4.00
C SER A 88 8.42 -9.63 3.01
N GLY A 89 7.48 -8.70 3.14
CA GLY A 89 6.23 -8.68 2.38
C GLY A 89 5.16 -9.65 2.88
N ALA A 90 5.41 -10.37 3.97
CA ALA A 90 4.44 -11.29 4.55
C ALA A 90 3.49 -10.57 5.53
N ILE A 91 2.23 -10.98 5.55
CA ILE A 91 1.26 -10.54 6.55
C ILE A 91 1.63 -11.16 7.89
N ARG A 92 1.73 -10.33 8.93
CA ARG A 92 2.06 -10.75 10.29
C ARG A 92 1.06 -10.17 11.28
N LYS A 93 0.66 -11.00 12.24
CA LYS A 93 -0.18 -10.57 13.34
C LYS A 93 0.65 -9.74 14.34
N VAL A 94 0.11 -8.63 14.78
CA VAL A 94 0.68 -7.82 15.86
C VAL A 94 0.44 -8.56 17.17
N ILE A 95 1.52 -8.90 17.87
CA ILE A 95 1.45 -9.60 19.15
C ILE A 95 1.14 -8.60 20.25
N THR A 96 1.89 -7.50 20.27
CA THR A 96 1.71 -6.42 21.24
C THR A 96 2.24 -5.10 20.67
N THR A 97 1.65 -4.02 21.13
CA THR A 97 2.05 -2.64 20.80
C THR A 97 2.73 -2.00 21.98
N HIS A 98 3.74 -1.18 21.71
CA HIS A 98 4.48 -0.45 22.74
C HIS A 98 4.50 1.03 22.43
N ASN A 99 4.19 1.85 23.41
CA ASN A 99 4.25 3.29 23.34
C ASN A 99 5.20 3.82 24.43
N LYS A 100 6.09 4.72 24.07
CA LYS A 100 7.00 5.38 25.00
C LYS A 100 7.22 6.84 24.64
N ASN A 101 7.44 7.67 25.65
CA ASN A 101 7.92 9.03 25.44
C ASN A 101 9.37 9.00 24.97
N TYR A 102 9.65 9.63 23.85
CA TYR A 102 10.99 9.73 23.28
C TYR A 102 11.47 11.17 23.33
N LYS A 103 12.66 11.36 23.92
CA LYS A 103 13.38 12.64 23.95
C LYS A 103 14.70 12.46 23.21
N GLY A 104 14.73 12.76 21.93
CA GLY A 104 15.92 12.62 21.09
C GLY A 104 15.61 12.99 19.64
N ASP A 105 16.66 12.98 18.80
CA ASP A 105 16.56 13.36 17.41
C ASP A 105 15.91 12.24 16.58
N LEU A 106 15.04 12.63 15.66
CA LEU A 106 14.49 11.76 14.65
C LEU A 106 15.26 11.91 13.34
N VAL A 107 15.51 10.79 12.68
CA VAL A 107 16.06 10.75 11.34
C VAL A 107 14.88 10.74 10.35
N THR A 108 14.80 11.76 9.51
CA THR A 108 13.78 11.81 8.46
C THR A 108 14.42 11.42 7.13
N VAL A 109 13.95 10.31 6.57
CA VAL A 109 14.42 9.74 5.30
C VAL A 109 13.46 10.09 4.18
N LYS A 110 13.93 10.85 3.20
CA LYS A 110 13.19 11.10 1.97
C LYS A 110 13.64 10.10 0.90
N ILE A 111 12.75 9.20 0.54
CA ILE A 111 13.01 8.15 -0.44
C ILE A 111 12.79 8.72 -1.85
N GLY A 112 13.77 8.57 -2.73
CA GLY A 112 13.62 8.95 -4.13
C GLY A 112 12.46 8.20 -4.80
N ARG A 113 11.69 8.89 -5.63
CA ARG A 113 10.44 8.43 -6.26
C ARG A 113 9.22 8.35 -5.33
N PHE A 114 9.40 8.42 -4.00
CA PHE A 114 8.31 8.52 -3.03
C PHE A 114 8.48 9.83 -2.26
N ASN A 115 7.54 10.75 -2.41
CA ASN A 115 7.68 12.07 -1.79
C ASN A 115 7.36 12.09 -0.30
N GLU A 116 6.75 11.03 0.22
CA GLU A 116 6.42 10.91 1.63
C GLU A 116 7.68 10.58 2.43
N PRO A 117 8.09 11.44 3.37
CA PRO A 117 9.21 11.15 4.22
C PRO A 117 8.85 10.09 5.25
N VAL A 118 9.81 9.26 5.62
CA VAL A 118 9.71 8.32 6.73
C VAL A 118 10.55 8.84 7.87
N SER A 119 9.96 9.07 9.03
CA SER A 119 10.65 9.49 10.24
C SER A 119 10.78 8.33 11.22
N LEU A 120 11.97 8.16 11.81
CA LEU A 120 12.30 7.07 12.71
C LEU A 120 13.39 7.49 13.68
N THR A 121 13.56 6.77 14.79
CA THR A 121 14.67 7.03 15.72
C THR A 121 16.01 6.69 15.09
N GLY A 122 17.07 7.36 15.50
CA GLY A 122 18.40 7.20 14.89
C GLY A 122 18.99 5.78 15.02
N ASP A 123 18.55 5.03 16.00
CA ASP A 123 18.93 3.64 16.27
C ASP A 123 18.06 2.61 15.53
N HIS A 124 17.05 3.04 14.78
CA HIS A 124 16.20 2.14 13.98
C HIS A 124 17.00 1.49 12.85
N MET A 125 16.90 0.17 12.76
CA MET A 125 17.64 -0.59 11.76
C MET A 125 16.96 -0.54 10.40
N VAL A 126 17.70 -0.11 9.39
CA VAL A 126 17.22 0.02 8.00
C VAL A 126 18.00 -0.92 7.10
N TYR A 127 17.30 -1.61 6.22
CA TYR A 127 17.92 -2.45 5.21
C TYR A 127 18.34 -1.62 4.01
N VAL A 128 19.63 -1.70 3.66
CA VAL A 128 20.23 -1.01 2.52
C VAL A 128 20.91 -2.00 1.58
N VAL A 129 21.09 -1.61 0.34
CA VAL A 129 21.75 -2.43 -0.68
C VAL A 129 23.14 -1.87 -0.95
N GLY A 130 24.17 -2.71 -0.72
CA GLY A 130 25.57 -2.38 -1.00
C GLY A 130 26.19 -1.34 -0.08
N GLY A 131 25.54 -0.98 1.03
CA GLY A 131 26.04 -0.14 2.12
C GLY A 131 26.68 1.19 1.73
N ARG A 132 26.54 1.66 0.46
CA ARG A 132 27.20 2.85 -0.08
C ARG A 132 26.32 3.64 -1.03
N PRO A 133 26.57 4.96 -1.15
CA PRO A 133 25.80 5.82 -2.06
C PRO A 133 25.94 5.41 -3.53
N THR A 134 24.83 5.50 -4.30
CA THR A 134 24.80 5.16 -5.74
C THR A 134 25.67 6.07 -6.60
N TYR A 135 26.02 7.26 -6.12
CA TYR A 135 26.93 8.18 -6.81
C TYR A 135 28.41 7.87 -6.55
N SER A 136 28.73 6.95 -5.62
CA SER A 136 30.12 6.58 -5.36
C SER A 136 30.75 5.94 -6.60
N ARG A 137 32.08 6.12 -6.73
CA ARG A 137 32.83 5.57 -7.87
C ARG A 137 32.75 4.05 -7.91
N GLU A 138 32.80 3.40 -6.76
CA GLU A 138 32.68 1.95 -6.61
C GLU A 138 31.31 1.44 -7.07
N TYR A 139 30.23 2.09 -6.64
CA TYR A 139 28.88 1.71 -7.06
C TYR A 139 28.72 1.84 -8.58
N LYS A 140 29.18 2.96 -9.16
CA LYS A 140 29.11 3.17 -10.61
C LYS A 140 29.92 2.12 -11.39
N ASN A 141 31.09 1.75 -10.89
CA ASN A 141 31.92 0.74 -11.52
C ASN A 141 31.27 -0.66 -11.44
N LEU A 142 30.68 -1.02 -10.30
CA LEU A 142 29.92 -2.26 -10.14
C LEU A 142 28.66 -2.28 -11.02
N SER A 143 27.92 -1.19 -11.06
CA SER A 143 26.75 -1.03 -11.93
C SER A 143 27.10 -1.19 -13.41
N ARG A 144 28.22 -0.59 -13.88
CA ARG A 144 28.70 -0.78 -15.26
C ARG A 144 29.07 -2.23 -15.54
N ARG A 145 29.71 -2.93 -14.59
CA ARG A 145 30.01 -4.35 -14.72
C ARG A 145 28.76 -5.20 -14.82
N LEU A 146 27.75 -4.94 -13.97
CA LEU A 146 26.46 -5.63 -14.04
C LEU A 146 25.75 -5.42 -15.38
N ASN A 147 25.78 -4.21 -15.92
CA ASN A 147 25.22 -3.90 -17.25
C ASN A 147 25.97 -4.63 -18.37
N TYR A 148 27.27 -4.85 -18.24
CA TYR A 148 28.04 -5.66 -19.20
C TYR A 148 27.58 -7.11 -19.23
N TYR A 149 27.03 -7.63 -18.11
CA TYR A 149 26.52 -8.99 -18.00
C TYR A 149 25.07 -9.18 -18.49
N THR A 150 24.54 -8.27 -19.28
CA THR A 150 23.20 -8.40 -19.91
C THR A 150 23.04 -9.68 -20.76
N ARG A 151 24.14 -10.28 -21.17
CA ARG A 151 24.18 -11.55 -21.92
C ARG A 151 23.91 -12.79 -21.06
N TYR A 152 23.92 -12.67 -19.72
CA TYR A 152 23.64 -13.79 -18.82
C TYR A 152 22.14 -13.98 -18.58
N SER A 153 21.74 -15.19 -18.21
CA SER A 153 20.39 -15.48 -17.80
C SER A 153 19.95 -14.58 -16.63
N ALA A 154 18.64 -14.36 -16.46
CA ALA A 154 18.10 -13.55 -15.37
C ALA A 154 18.57 -14.04 -14.00
N GLU A 155 18.60 -15.36 -13.78
CA GLU A 155 19.06 -15.99 -12.55
C GLU A 155 20.54 -15.70 -12.26
N LYS A 156 21.41 -15.87 -13.27
CA LYS A 156 22.85 -15.58 -13.12
C LYS A 156 23.10 -14.10 -12.84
N ARG A 157 22.33 -13.20 -13.45
CA ARG A 157 22.39 -11.76 -13.15
C ARG A 157 21.95 -11.47 -11.72
N GLN A 158 20.89 -12.09 -11.25
CA GLN A 158 20.40 -11.94 -9.88
C GLN A 158 21.45 -12.36 -8.86
N ASN A 159 22.10 -13.49 -9.06
CA ASN A 159 23.17 -13.98 -8.19
C ASN A 159 24.37 -13.01 -8.16
N LEU A 160 24.73 -12.41 -9.30
CA LEU A 160 25.78 -11.41 -9.35
C LEU A 160 25.38 -10.11 -8.64
N VAL A 161 24.12 -9.68 -8.76
CA VAL A 161 23.60 -8.51 -8.01
C VAL A 161 23.76 -8.76 -6.51
N TRP A 162 23.29 -9.87 -5.99
CA TRP A 162 23.40 -10.19 -4.55
C TRP A 162 24.84 -10.32 -4.08
N LYS A 163 25.75 -10.82 -4.93
CA LYS A 163 27.16 -10.91 -4.61
C LYS A 163 27.84 -9.52 -4.48
N TYR A 164 27.51 -8.60 -5.38
CA TYR A 164 28.17 -7.28 -5.43
C TYR A 164 27.43 -6.19 -4.66
N PHE A 165 26.16 -6.39 -4.41
CA PHE A 165 25.31 -5.48 -3.66
C PHE A 165 24.57 -6.26 -2.54
N PRO A 166 25.32 -6.70 -1.52
CA PRO A 166 24.72 -7.41 -0.39
C PRO A 166 23.70 -6.52 0.31
N VAL A 167 22.71 -7.16 0.89
CA VAL A 167 21.77 -6.50 1.79
C VAL A 167 22.43 -6.37 3.14
N GLU A 168 22.58 -5.14 3.60
CA GLU A 168 23.15 -4.79 4.88
C GLU A 168 22.09 -4.15 5.77
N LYS A 169 22.27 -4.25 7.07
CA LYS A 169 21.40 -3.67 8.09
C LYS A 169 22.21 -2.62 8.82
N ILE A 170 21.82 -1.35 8.69
CA ILE A 170 22.52 -0.22 9.33
C ILE A 170 21.54 0.59 10.16
N GLU A 171 22.06 1.34 11.12
CA GLU A 171 21.24 2.28 11.90
C GLU A 171 20.82 3.46 11.04
N ALA A 172 19.61 3.98 11.27
CA ALA A 172 19.09 5.10 10.51
C ALA A 172 20.00 6.34 10.53
N ARG A 173 20.70 6.58 11.64
CA ARG A 173 21.68 7.67 11.77
C ARG A 173 22.89 7.53 10.83
N GLU A 174 23.16 6.31 10.34
CA GLU A 174 24.26 6.02 9.41
C GLU A 174 23.85 6.18 7.95
N LEU A 175 22.56 6.36 7.66
CA LEU A 175 22.10 6.60 6.30
C LEU A 175 22.76 7.82 5.70
N ARG A 176 23.14 7.70 4.43
CA ARG A 176 23.72 8.79 3.63
C ARG A 176 22.90 8.99 2.36
N LYS A 177 22.85 10.24 1.93
CA LYS A 177 22.20 10.58 0.65
C LYS A 177 22.73 9.70 -0.49
N GLY A 178 21.84 9.13 -1.29
CA GLY A 178 22.16 8.26 -2.42
C GLY A 178 22.35 6.79 -2.08
N MET A 179 22.17 6.37 -0.83
CA MET A 179 22.04 4.95 -0.50
C MET A 179 20.69 4.40 -1.01
N SER A 180 20.68 3.11 -1.35
CA SER A 180 19.46 2.41 -1.79
C SER A 180 18.89 1.63 -0.61
N VAL A 181 17.65 1.96 -0.22
CA VAL A 181 16.89 1.23 0.80
C VAL A 181 16.02 0.16 0.16
N LEU A 182 15.73 -0.91 0.89
CA LEU A 182 14.82 -1.96 0.45
C LEU A 182 13.36 -1.53 0.64
N TYR A 183 12.55 -1.88 -0.33
CA TYR A 183 11.10 -1.74 -0.28
C TYR A 183 10.46 -3.12 -0.31
N PRO A 184 9.62 -3.50 0.68
CA PRO A 184 9.01 -4.81 0.72
C PRO A 184 7.93 -4.95 -0.36
N ILE A 185 7.98 -6.03 -1.13
CA ILE A 185 6.94 -6.40 -2.09
C ILE A 185 6.28 -7.67 -1.58
N SER A 186 4.95 -7.62 -1.40
CA SER A 186 4.20 -8.82 -1.03
C SER A 186 4.31 -9.88 -2.12
N THR A 187 4.74 -11.08 -1.75
CA THR A 187 4.82 -12.24 -2.62
C THR A 187 3.60 -13.15 -2.49
N GLN A 188 2.73 -12.88 -1.52
CA GLN A 188 1.52 -13.64 -1.32
C GLN A 188 0.65 -13.59 -2.58
N THR A 189 0.15 -14.73 -3.00
CA THR A 189 -0.77 -14.86 -4.14
C THR A 189 -1.92 -15.75 -3.71
N GLU A 190 -3.12 -15.25 -3.89
CA GLU A 190 -4.37 -15.96 -3.60
C GLU A 190 -5.31 -15.75 -4.77
N ASP A 191 -5.67 -16.82 -5.45
CA ASP A 191 -6.63 -16.72 -6.55
C ASP A 191 -8.04 -16.91 -6.01
N ILE A 192 -8.87 -15.92 -6.28
CA ILE A 192 -10.29 -15.92 -5.92
C ILE A 192 -11.07 -16.18 -7.21
N ALA A 193 -11.71 -17.33 -7.29
CA ALA A 193 -12.52 -17.71 -8.43
C ALA A 193 -13.93 -17.07 -8.37
N VAL A 194 -14.52 -17.03 -7.19
CA VAL A 194 -15.88 -16.52 -6.96
C VAL A 194 -15.89 -15.56 -5.77
N LEU A 195 -16.54 -14.43 -5.94
CA LEU A 195 -16.80 -13.43 -4.89
C LEU A 195 -18.25 -13.55 -4.43
N ASP A 196 -18.43 -13.84 -3.14
CA ASP A 196 -19.73 -13.71 -2.48
C ASP A 196 -20.01 -12.22 -2.17
N LEU A 197 -20.81 -11.61 -3.03
CA LEU A 197 -21.15 -10.19 -2.93
C LEU A 197 -22.10 -9.91 -1.73
N SER A 198 -22.78 -10.93 -1.18
CA SER A 198 -23.69 -10.77 -0.04
C SER A 198 -22.98 -10.23 1.19
N LYS A 199 -21.69 -10.54 1.38
CA LYS A 199 -20.85 -10.05 2.47
C LYS A 199 -20.68 -8.53 2.49
N TYR A 200 -20.94 -7.87 1.37
CA TYR A 200 -20.82 -6.42 1.21
C TYR A 200 -22.17 -5.71 1.19
N ILE A 201 -23.27 -6.45 1.43
CA ILE A 201 -24.62 -5.89 1.55
C ILE A 201 -24.91 -5.67 3.02
N LEU A 202 -24.66 -4.45 3.50
CA LEU A 202 -24.85 -4.11 4.90
C LEU A 202 -26.23 -3.47 5.17
N LYS A 203 -26.94 -3.06 4.13
CA LYS A 203 -28.22 -2.40 4.25
C LYS A 203 -29.31 -3.36 4.70
N LYS A 204 -29.97 -3.03 5.81
CA LYS A 204 -31.17 -3.72 6.26
C LYS A 204 -32.40 -3.17 5.55
N TRP A 205 -33.23 -4.05 5.01
CA TRP A 205 -34.48 -3.69 4.35
C TRP A 205 -35.63 -3.74 5.36
N PRO A 206 -36.58 -2.78 5.29
CA PRO A 206 -37.75 -2.85 6.15
C PRO A 206 -38.56 -4.12 5.82
N PRO A 207 -39.23 -4.72 6.81
CA PRO A 207 -40.02 -5.93 6.60
C PRO A 207 -41.19 -5.72 5.63
N HIS A 208 -41.68 -4.49 5.49
CA HIS A 208 -42.76 -4.09 4.61
C HIS A 208 -42.24 -3.15 3.51
N GLY A 209 -42.40 -3.52 2.26
CA GLY A 209 -42.00 -2.72 1.09
C GLY A 209 -41.60 -3.60 -0.09
N THR A 210 -41.49 -2.99 -1.27
CA THR A 210 -41.01 -3.66 -2.48
C THR A 210 -39.53 -4.01 -2.29
N LYS A 211 -39.23 -5.31 -2.13
CA LYS A 211 -37.84 -5.77 -2.11
C LYS A 211 -37.24 -5.57 -3.50
N PRO A 212 -36.06 -4.97 -3.60
CA PRO A 212 -35.39 -4.87 -4.88
C PRO A 212 -35.04 -6.26 -5.40
N ILE A 213 -34.99 -6.41 -6.72
CA ILE A 213 -34.52 -7.65 -7.36
C ILE A 213 -33.10 -7.91 -6.86
N ILE A 214 -32.89 -9.08 -6.27
CA ILE A 214 -31.56 -9.50 -5.81
C ILE A 214 -30.76 -9.92 -7.05
N PRO A 215 -29.69 -9.24 -7.41
CA PRO A 215 -28.82 -9.68 -8.47
C PRO A 215 -28.12 -10.99 -8.09
N LEU A 216 -27.48 -11.65 -9.04
CA LEU A 216 -26.59 -12.76 -8.77
C LEU A 216 -25.56 -12.32 -7.72
N LEU A 217 -25.44 -13.06 -6.62
CA LEU A 217 -24.57 -12.69 -5.48
C LEU A 217 -23.21 -13.38 -5.56
N ASP A 218 -23.15 -14.58 -6.12
CA ASP A 218 -21.89 -15.30 -6.37
C ASP A 218 -21.36 -14.90 -7.74
N ILE A 219 -20.39 -14.02 -7.74
CA ILE A 219 -19.81 -13.43 -8.95
C ILE A 219 -18.49 -14.09 -9.29
N GLU A 220 -18.37 -14.60 -10.52
CA GLU A 220 -17.06 -15.06 -11.02
C GLU A 220 -16.08 -13.89 -11.11
N VAL A 221 -14.91 -14.06 -10.51
CA VAL A 221 -13.81 -13.08 -10.56
C VAL A 221 -13.02 -13.29 -11.87
N ASP A 222 -13.72 -13.06 -12.96
CA ASP A 222 -13.22 -13.16 -14.33
C ASP A 222 -12.73 -11.80 -14.88
N THR A 223 -12.30 -11.79 -16.13
CA THR A 223 -11.85 -10.58 -16.82
C THR A 223 -12.94 -9.50 -16.88
N ASN A 224 -14.22 -9.86 -17.03
CA ASN A 224 -15.31 -8.90 -17.17
C ASN A 224 -15.59 -8.22 -15.82
N PHE A 225 -15.63 -9.00 -14.75
CA PHE A 225 -15.86 -8.45 -13.43
C PHE A 225 -14.69 -7.57 -12.97
N LEU A 226 -13.44 -7.99 -13.19
CA LEU A 226 -12.26 -7.20 -12.87
C LEU A 226 -12.22 -5.87 -13.64
N LYS A 227 -12.61 -5.88 -14.93
CA LYS A 227 -12.77 -4.65 -15.71
C LYS A 227 -13.83 -3.74 -15.11
N LEU A 228 -15.00 -4.27 -14.77
CA LEU A 228 -16.08 -3.48 -14.20
C LEU A 228 -15.69 -2.86 -12.85
N ILE A 229 -15.02 -3.62 -12.00
CA ILE A 229 -14.47 -3.11 -10.73
C ILE A 229 -13.45 -1.99 -10.99
N GLY A 230 -12.50 -2.19 -11.93
CA GLY A 230 -11.52 -1.17 -12.28
C GLY A 230 -12.18 0.12 -12.81
N TYR A 231 -13.17 0.00 -13.67
CA TYR A 231 -13.95 1.13 -14.18
C TYR A 231 -14.74 1.84 -13.06
N TYR A 232 -15.28 1.07 -12.10
CA TYR A 232 -15.97 1.66 -10.96
C TYR A 232 -15.02 2.39 -10.01
N ILE A 233 -13.82 1.89 -9.81
CA ILE A 233 -12.80 2.56 -9.01
C ILE A 233 -12.43 3.91 -9.64
N ALA A 234 -12.24 3.96 -10.95
CA ALA A 234 -11.90 5.17 -11.68
C ALA A 234 -13.11 6.13 -11.79
N GLU A 235 -14.14 5.75 -12.50
CA GLU A 235 -15.23 6.62 -12.92
C GLU A 235 -16.53 6.44 -12.13
N GLY A 236 -16.57 5.43 -11.25
CA GLY A 236 -17.79 5.03 -10.57
C GLY A 236 -18.10 5.87 -9.34
N SER A 237 -19.36 5.96 -9.02
CA SER A 237 -19.87 6.46 -7.74
C SER A 237 -21.13 5.69 -7.38
N ASN A 238 -21.48 5.68 -6.10
CA ASN A 238 -22.73 5.07 -5.65
C ASN A 238 -23.65 6.11 -5.02
N HIS A 239 -24.91 5.88 -5.18
CA HIS A 239 -26.00 6.59 -4.54
C HIS A 239 -26.89 5.59 -3.80
N ARG A 240 -27.86 6.05 -3.04
CA ARG A 240 -28.77 5.17 -2.27
C ARG A 240 -29.44 4.06 -3.10
N ALA A 241 -29.73 4.34 -4.38
CA ALA A 241 -30.55 3.48 -5.23
C ALA A 241 -29.84 3.00 -6.51
N TYR A 242 -28.65 3.49 -6.81
CA TYR A 242 -27.95 3.15 -8.06
C TYR A 242 -26.44 3.30 -7.96
N ILE A 243 -25.72 2.58 -8.80
CA ILE A 243 -24.32 2.88 -9.16
C ILE A 243 -24.32 3.75 -10.41
N ARG A 244 -23.35 4.66 -10.48
CA ARG A 244 -23.21 5.62 -11.59
C ARG A 244 -21.77 5.68 -12.05
N PHE A 245 -21.59 5.82 -13.36
CA PHE A 245 -20.31 6.12 -14.00
C PHE A 245 -20.41 7.46 -14.72
N SER A 246 -19.39 8.30 -14.59
CA SER A 246 -19.35 9.65 -15.19
C SER A 246 -18.21 9.73 -16.19
N LEU A 247 -18.53 9.88 -17.46
CA LEU A 247 -17.59 9.84 -18.58
C LEU A 247 -17.61 11.12 -19.39
N GLY A 248 -16.55 11.38 -20.14
CA GLY A 248 -16.51 12.43 -21.15
C GLY A 248 -17.46 12.16 -22.31
N SER A 249 -17.96 13.22 -22.95
CA SER A 249 -18.91 13.09 -24.09
C SER A 249 -18.34 12.33 -25.29
N HIS A 250 -17.03 12.26 -25.43
CA HIS A 250 -16.32 11.54 -26.48
C HIS A 250 -16.15 10.04 -26.20
N GLU A 251 -16.38 9.57 -24.98
CA GLU A 251 -16.12 8.21 -24.53
C GLU A 251 -17.28 7.23 -24.77
N LYS A 252 -18.01 7.41 -25.87
CA LYS A 252 -19.20 6.60 -26.23
C LYS A 252 -18.93 5.10 -26.31
N LYS A 253 -17.74 4.69 -26.78
CA LYS A 253 -17.35 3.26 -26.86
C LYS A 253 -17.14 2.68 -25.47
N PHE A 254 -16.52 3.46 -24.57
CA PHE A 254 -16.30 3.09 -23.17
C PHE A 254 -17.64 2.96 -22.43
N ALA A 255 -18.56 3.91 -22.64
CA ALA A 255 -19.90 3.85 -22.08
C ALA A 255 -20.65 2.57 -22.48
N LYS A 256 -20.62 2.19 -23.77
CA LYS A 256 -21.22 0.95 -24.25
C LYS A 256 -20.63 -0.30 -23.59
N GLU A 257 -19.30 -0.34 -23.42
CA GLU A 257 -18.61 -1.46 -22.75
C GLU A 257 -19.10 -1.61 -21.30
N ILE A 258 -19.19 -0.52 -20.52
CA ILE A 258 -19.68 -0.55 -19.15
C ILE A 258 -21.10 -1.11 -19.07
N ILE A 259 -22.00 -0.66 -19.95
CA ILE A 259 -23.39 -1.13 -20.00
C ILE A 259 -23.46 -2.64 -20.29
N LEU A 260 -22.69 -3.10 -21.27
CA LEU A 260 -22.62 -4.52 -21.60
C LEU A 260 -22.10 -5.38 -20.45
N LEU A 261 -21.08 -4.89 -19.71
CA LEU A 261 -20.55 -5.57 -18.53
C LEU A 261 -21.60 -5.66 -17.42
N ILE A 262 -22.29 -4.56 -17.12
CA ILE A 262 -23.35 -4.54 -16.10
C ILE A 262 -24.47 -5.53 -16.47
N LYS A 263 -24.91 -5.51 -17.73
CA LYS A 263 -25.96 -6.43 -18.22
C LYS A 263 -25.50 -7.88 -18.15
N LYS A 264 -24.26 -8.16 -18.58
CA LYS A 264 -23.71 -9.52 -18.61
C LYS A 264 -23.55 -10.11 -17.21
N ILE A 265 -23.06 -9.32 -16.25
CA ILE A 265 -22.71 -9.79 -14.90
C ILE A 265 -23.93 -9.84 -13.99
N PHE A 266 -24.80 -8.82 -14.05
CA PHE A 266 -25.89 -8.64 -13.09
C PHE A 266 -27.29 -8.78 -13.69
N CYS A 267 -27.41 -8.96 -15.01
CA CYS A 267 -28.66 -8.94 -15.74
C CYS A 267 -29.50 -7.65 -15.57
N ILE A 268 -28.83 -6.53 -15.20
CA ILE A 268 -29.45 -5.22 -14.98
C ILE A 268 -29.26 -4.35 -16.23
N ASP A 269 -30.32 -3.66 -16.63
CA ASP A 269 -30.25 -2.67 -17.69
C ASP A 269 -29.80 -1.31 -17.12
N ALA A 270 -28.65 -0.81 -17.60
CA ALA A 270 -28.18 0.48 -17.26
C ALA A 270 -28.66 1.56 -18.22
N LYS A 271 -29.05 2.72 -17.72
CA LYS A 271 -29.55 3.86 -18.50
C LYS A 271 -28.42 4.84 -18.79
N ILE A 272 -28.41 5.38 -20.01
CA ILE A 272 -27.54 6.51 -20.39
C ILE A 272 -28.31 7.80 -20.22
N SER A 273 -27.71 8.80 -19.63
CA SER A 273 -28.15 10.19 -19.64
C SER A 273 -27.00 11.11 -20.04
N HIS A 274 -27.35 12.23 -20.66
CA HIS A 274 -26.39 13.26 -21.02
C HIS A 274 -26.45 14.38 -19.98
N ARG A 275 -25.30 14.71 -19.40
CA ARG A 275 -25.19 15.80 -18.44
C ARG A 275 -24.68 17.03 -19.17
N ILE A 276 -25.46 18.09 -19.09
CA ILE A 276 -25.07 19.42 -19.58
C ILE A 276 -24.84 20.30 -18.35
N LYS A 277 -23.58 20.64 -18.07
CA LYS A 277 -23.23 21.65 -17.07
C LYS A 277 -22.50 22.78 -17.79
N SER A 278 -23.16 23.93 -17.89
CA SER A 278 -22.58 25.06 -18.60
C SER A 278 -22.16 24.70 -20.03
N THR A 279 -20.86 24.76 -20.36
CA THR A 279 -20.30 24.42 -21.68
C THR A 279 -19.77 22.99 -21.76
N LYS A 280 -19.76 22.22 -20.65
CA LYS A 280 -19.23 20.85 -20.61
C LYS A 280 -20.34 19.83 -20.68
N THR A 281 -20.28 18.97 -21.67
CA THR A 281 -21.18 17.81 -21.84
C THR A 281 -20.49 16.54 -21.34
N GLY A 282 -21.21 15.69 -20.62
CA GLY A 282 -20.74 14.39 -20.16
C GLY A 282 -21.78 13.29 -20.40
N ILE A 283 -21.35 12.05 -20.27
CA ILE A 283 -22.19 10.85 -20.30
C ILE A 283 -22.28 10.33 -18.88
N GLU A 284 -23.50 10.12 -18.39
CA GLU A 284 -23.75 9.39 -17.14
C GLU A 284 -24.42 8.07 -17.45
N ILE A 285 -23.88 7.00 -16.86
CA ILE A 285 -24.46 5.66 -16.92
C ILE A 285 -24.96 5.33 -15.54
N SER A 286 -26.22 4.98 -15.39
CA SER A 286 -26.84 4.64 -14.10
C SER A 286 -27.43 3.24 -14.15
N ALA A 287 -27.03 2.36 -13.27
CA ALA A 287 -27.64 1.06 -13.02
C ALA A 287 -28.44 1.12 -11.71
N CYS A 288 -29.78 1.15 -11.87
CA CYS A 288 -30.70 1.32 -10.75
C CYS A 288 -30.90 0.00 -10.02
N ASN A 289 -30.16 -0.22 -8.96
CA ASN A 289 -30.32 -1.33 -8.02
C ASN A 289 -29.67 -0.94 -6.69
N SER A 290 -30.46 -0.84 -5.64
CA SER A 290 -30.00 -0.38 -4.33
C SER A 290 -29.13 -1.41 -3.59
N ILE A 291 -29.29 -2.70 -3.89
CA ILE A 291 -28.43 -3.77 -3.36
C ILE A 291 -27.05 -3.66 -3.97
N LEU A 292 -27.00 -3.54 -5.30
CA LEU A 292 -25.74 -3.36 -6.03
C LEU A 292 -25.01 -2.08 -5.60
N ALA A 293 -25.77 -0.99 -5.38
CA ALA A 293 -25.20 0.27 -4.90
C ALA A 293 -24.57 0.13 -3.50
N ASP A 294 -25.22 -0.57 -2.58
CA ASP A 294 -24.68 -0.82 -1.25
C ASP A 294 -23.44 -1.72 -1.32
N ALA A 295 -23.52 -2.84 -2.06
CA ALA A 295 -22.41 -3.77 -2.23
C ALA A 295 -21.16 -3.10 -2.83
N PHE A 296 -21.30 -2.36 -3.93
CA PHE A 296 -20.16 -1.67 -4.56
C PHE A 296 -19.57 -0.57 -3.67
N GLY A 297 -20.43 0.15 -2.93
CA GLY A 297 -19.97 1.16 -1.98
C GLY A 297 -19.15 0.59 -0.83
N ASN A 298 -19.52 -0.60 -0.33
CA ASN A 298 -18.79 -1.27 0.74
C ASN A 298 -17.58 -2.08 0.22
N LEU A 299 -17.63 -2.55 -1.02
CA LEU A 299 -16.55 -3.30 -1.66
C LEU A 299 -15.40 -2.40 -2.12
N CYS A 300 -15.70 -1.21 -2.66
CA CYS A 300 -14.72 -0.33 -3.31
C CYS A 300 -14.60 1.06 -2.65
N GLY A 301 -15.28 1.29 -1.54
CA GLY A 301 -15.32 2.59 -0.84
C GLY A 301 -16.35 3.58 -1.38
N LYS A 302 -16.84 4.44 -0.49
CA LYS A 302 -17.83 5.50 -0.77
C LYS A 302 -17.13 6.85 -0.83
N GLY A 303 -17.29 7.56 -1.94
CA GLY A 303 -16.63 8.86 -2.19
C GLY A 303 -15.17 8.69 -2.66
N ALA A 304 -14.64 9.71 -3.32
CA ALA A 304 -13.32 9.67 -3.95
C ALA A 304 -12.18 9.38 -2.97
N GLU A 305 -12.26 9.91 -1.75
CA GLU A 305 -11.23 9.75 -0.70
C GLU A 305 -11.14 8.33 -0.15
N ASN A 306 -12.26 7.61 -0.17
CA ASN A 306 -12.36 6.25 0.37
C ASN A 306 -12.29 5.17 -0.71
N LYS A 307 -12.11 5.56 -1.97
CA LYS A 307 -11.94 4.59 -3.06
C LYS A 307 -10.76 3.69 -2.81
N HIS A 308 -10.96 2.40 -2.99
CA HIS A 308 -9.92 1.38 -2.88
C HIS A 308 -10.22 0.19 -3.79
N ILE A 309 -9.18 -0.53 -4.14
CA ILE A 309 -9.30 -1.86 -4.72
C ILE A 309 -9.82 -2.79 -3.61
N PRO A 310 -10.81 -3.65 -3.86
CA PRO A 310 -11.25 -4.63 -2.87
C PRO A 310 -10.05 -5.32 -2.23
N PHE A 311 -9.96 -5.30 -0.89
CA PHE A 311 -8.76 -5.80 -0.18
C PHE A 311 -8.45 -7.24 -0.53
N ILE A 312 -9.47 -8.07 -0.74
CA ILE A 312 -9.32 -9.45 -1.18
C ILE A 312 -8.66 -9.57 -2.57
N PHE A 313 -8.68 -8.52 -3.41
CA PHE A 313 -8.06 -8.52 -4.74
C PHE A 313 -6.60 -8.06 -4.72
N GLN A 314 -6.11 -7.63 -3.58
CA GLN A 314 -4.74 -7.13 -3.43
C GLN A 314 -3.68 -8.21 -3.67
N HIS A 315 -4.05 -9.48 -3.46
CA HIS A 315 -3.18 -10.64 -3.61
C HIS A 315 -3.53 -11.56 -4.78
N LEU A 316 -4.41 -11.12 -5.68
CA LEU A 316 -4.73 -11.88 -6.90
C LEU A 316 -3.46 -12.22 -7.72
N PRO A 317 -3.52 -13.26 -8.56
CA PRO A 317 -2.47 -13.54 -9.54
C PRO A 317 -2.14 -12.32 -10.40
N LYS A 318 -0.89 -12.16 -10.78
CA LYS A 318 -0.41 -11.00 -11.55
C LYS A 318 -1.22 -10.74 -12.82
N SER A 319 -1.65 -11.78 -13.52
CA SER A 319 -2.50 -11.68 -14.71
C SER A 319 -3.82 -10.96 -14.42
N LYS A 320 -4.49 -11.30 -13.32
CA LYS A 320 -5.72 -10.65 -12.88
C LYS A 320 -5.47 -9.22 -12.39
N GLN A 321 -4.36 -8.98 -11.70
CA GLN A 321 -3.96 -7.63 -11.27
C GLN A 321 -3.67 -6.69 -12.45
N ILE A 322 -3.08 -7.19 -13.52
CA ILE A 322 -2.84 -6.40 -14.74
C ILE A 322 -4.17 -5.99 -15.38
N ILE A 323 -5.15 -6.89 -15.46
CA ILE A 323 -6.49 -6.56 -15.98
C ILE A 323 -7.14 -5.44 -15.18
N LEU A 324 -7.07 -5.54 -13.85
CA LEU A 324 -7.63 -4.53 -12.95
C LEU A 324 -6.91 -3.18 -13.10
N LEU A 325 -5.57 -3.20 -13.14
CA LEU A 325 -4.74 -2.00 -13.33
C LEU A 325 -5.03 -1.31 -14.66
N ASP A 326 -5.11 -2.07 -15.76
CA ASP A 326 -5.42 -1.53 -17.09
C ASP A 326 -6.82 -0.94 -17.14
N ALA A 327 -7.79 -1.54 -16.44
CA ALA A 327 -9.14 -1.00 -16.34
C ALA A 327 -9.18 0.32 -15.56
N ILE A 328 -8.51 0.42 -14.43
CA ILE A 328 -8.39 1.68 -13.67
C ILE A 328 -7.68 2.75 -14.53
N PHE A 329 -6.59 2.36 -15.20
CA PHE A 329 -5.86 3.26 -16.09
C PHE A 329 -6.70 3.76 -17.26
N LYS A 330 -7.62 2.95 -17.78
CA LYS A 330 -8.51 3.34 -18.89
C LYS A 330 -9.45 4.48 -18.49
N GLY A 331 -9.90 4.54 -17.22
CA GLY A 331 -10.74 5.62 -16.71
C GLY A 331 -9.87 6.84 -16.30
N ASP A 332 -9.09 6.72 -15.24
CA ASP A 332 -8.36 7.84 -14.63
C ASP A 332 -6.92 8.00 -15.13
N GLY A 333 -6.50 7.21 -16.10
CA GLY A 333 -5.11 7.19 -16.56
C GLY A 333 -4.77 8.30 -17.52
N THR A 334 -3.57 8.85 -17.37
CA THR A 334 -2.96 9.77 -18.31
C THR A 334 -1.69 9.17 -18.89
N GLN A 335 -1.54 9.25 -20.21
CA GLN A 335 -0.33 8.83 -20.90
C GLN A 335 0.42 10.04 -21.45
N GLY A 336 1.72 10.13 -21.11
CA GLY A 336 2.61 11.18 -21.55
C GLY A 336 3.99 10.64 -21.92
N LYS A 337 4.94 11.54 -22.14
CA LYS A 337 6.35 11.24 -22.38
C LYS A 337 7.20 11.77 -21.22
N ILE A 338 8.33 11.12 -20.92
CA ILE A 338 9.27 11.54 -19.85
C ILE A 338 10.06 12.79 -20.25
N GLY A 339 9.56 13.65 -21.04
CA GLY A 339 10.21 14.88 -21.48
C GLY A 339 10.26 14.99 -23.00
N ILE A 340 10.67 16.15 -23.47
CA ILE A 340 10.57 16.54 -24.88
C ILE A 340 11.33 15.60 -25.81
N ARG A 341 12.45 15.03 -25.35
CA ARG A 341 13.32 14.16 -26.14
C ARG A 341 13.13 12.65 -25.91
N SER A 342 12.33 12.26 -24.93
CA SER A 342 12.11 10.84 -24.60
C SER A 342 11.02 10.24 -25.48
N LYS A 343 11.29 9.06 -26.06
CA LYS A 343 10.30 8.24 -26.76
C LYS A 343 9.57 7.30 -25.83
N THR A 344 10.02 7.15 -24.59
CA THR A 344 9.48 6.19 -23.62
C THR A 344 8.15 6.69 -23.08
N PRO A 345 7.06 5.93 -23.20
CA PRO A 345 5.77 6.31 -22.68
C PRO A 345 5.78 6.27 -21.15
N ARG A 346 5.17 7.26 -20.53
CA ARG A 346 4.93 7.32 -19.09
C ARG A 346 3.42 7.28 -18.86
N LYS A 347 2.97 6.34 -18.08
CA LYS A 347 1.60 6.25 -17.59
C LYS A 347 1.51 6.84 -16.19
N SER A 348 0.38 7.46 -15.86
CA SER A 348 0.11 7.94 -14.50
C SER A 348 -1.38 7.86 -14.17
N ILE A 349 -1.67 7.67 -12.90
CA ILE A 349 -3.01 7.73 -12.30
C ILE A 349 -2.93 8.71 -11.14
N THR A 350 -3.91 9.61 -11.00
CA THR A 350 -4.01 10.54 -9.89
C THR A 350 -5.25 10.23 -9.06
N THR A 351 -5.09 10.15 -7.75
CA THR A 351 -6.18 9.86 -6.80
C THR A 351 -6.05 10.68 -5.52
N VAL A 352 -7.18 11.02 -4.92
CA VAL A 352 -7.23 11.64 -3.59
C VAL A 352 -7.27 10.59 -2.46
N SER A 353 -7.41 9.30 -2.81
CA SER A 353 -7.40 8.21 -1.83
C SER A 353 -5.98 7.75 -1.54
N ILE A 354 -5.56 7.88 -0.28
CA ILE A 354 -4.28 7.35 0.19
C ILE A 354 -4.23 5.82 0.05
N THR A 355 -5.32 5.14 0.40
CA THR A 355 -5.41 3.68 0.30
C THR A 355 -5.25 3.21 -1.15
N LEU A 356 -5.98 3.81 -2.07
CA LEU A 356 -5.86 3.46 -3.50
C LEU A 356 -4.45 3.75 -4.03
N SER A 357 -3.82 4.85 -3.61
CA SER A 357 -2.46 5.20 -4.02
C SER A 357 -1.42 4.16 -3.59
N GLU A 358 -1.54 3.62 -2.37
CA GLU A 358 -0.70 2.54 -1.86
C GLU A 358 -0.95 1.22 -2.61
N GLN A 359 -2.21 0.86 -2.81
CA GLN A 359 -2.59 -0.36 -3.52
C GLN A 359 -2.11 -0.36 -4.97
N LEU A 360 -2.24 0.77 -5.68
CA LEU A 360 -1.70 0.92 -7.04
C LEU A 360 -0.18 0.79 -7.07
N THR A 361 0.51 1.37 -6.09
CA THR A 361 1.96 1.25 -5.94
C THR A 361 2.36 -0.23 -5.75
N ASP A 362 1.69 -0.94 -4.86
CA ASP A 362 1.98 -2.35 -4.58
C ASP A 362 1.68 -3.26 -5.78
N ILE A 363 0.57 -3.06 -6.48
CA ILE A 363 0.23 -3.82 -7.69
C ILE A 363 1.26 -3.57 -8.79
N LEU A 364 1.67 -2.33 -9.01
CA LEU A 364 2.71 -2.00 -9.99
C LEU A 364 4.03 -2.70 -9.66
N LEU A 365 4.48 -2.67 -8.41
CA LEU A 365 5.68 -3.39 -7.98
C LEU A 365 5.56 -4.90 -8.17
N ARG A 366 4.42 -5.48 -7.81
CA ARG A 366 4.14 -6.92 -7.99
C ARG A 366 4.11 -7.33 -9.47
N THR A 367 3.64 -6.45 -10.34
CA THR A 367 3.57 -6.70 -11.80
C THR A 367 4.86 -6.37 -12.53
N GLY A 368 5.89 -5.90 -11.82
CA GLY A 368 7.24 -5.69 -12.35
C GLY A 368 7.54 -4.25 -12.78
N TYR A 369 6.64 -3.32 -12.51
CA TYR A 369 6.89 -1.89 -12.73
C TYR A 369 7.44 -1.24 -11.46
N PHE A 370 8.34 -0.28 -11.62
CA PHE A 370 8.83 0.52 -10.50
C PHE A 370 8.22 1.93 -10.57
N PRO A 371 7.14 2.19 -9.82
CA PRO A 371 6.44 3.47 -9.87
C PRO A 371 7.19 4.60 -9.17
N SER A 372 6.77 5.82 -9.47
CA SER A 372 7.01 6.99 -8.63
C SER A 372 5.67 7.46 -8.07
N LYS A 373 5.64 7.83 -6.80
CA LYS A 373 4.48 8.38 -6.10
C LYS A 373 4.78 9.81 -5.70
N HIS A 374 3.98 10.75 -6.16
CA HIS A 374 4.08 12.17 -5.85
C HIS A 374 2.84 12.57 -5.06
N PHE A 375 3.08 13.24 -3.96
CA PHE A 375 2.03 13.85 -3.15
C PHE A 375 1.95 15.34 -3.51
N GLU A 376 0.78 15.78 -3.89
CA GLU A 376 0.44 17.18 -4.16
C GLU A 376 -0.48 17.66 -3.06
N ARG A 377 -0.01 18.66 -2.30
CA ARG A 377 -0.86 19.29 -1.27
C ARG A 377 -1.99 20.05 -1.91
N ASN A 378 -3.09 20.13 -1.16
CA ASN A 378 -4.19 21.01 -1.47
C ASN A 378 -3.72 22.44 -1.72
N ASP A 379 -4.07 22.99 -2.87
CA ASP A 379 -3.78 24.36 -3.25
C ASP A 379 -5.02 24.97 -3.89
N ILE A 380 -5.16 26.28 -3.72
CA ILE A 380 -6.22 27.03 -4.39
C ILE A 380 -5.67 27.40 -5.78
N ASP A 381 -6.30 26.89 -6.83
CA ASP A 381 -5.91 27.20 -8.18
C ASP A 381 -6.15 28.68 -8.54
N LYS A 382 -5.65 29.10 -9.70
CA LYS A 382 -5.82 30.48 -10.20
C LYS A 382 -7.27 30.91 -10.43
N LEU A 383 -8.20 29.93 -10.38
CA LEU A 383 -9.65 30.15 -10.53
C LEU A 383 -10.37 30.14 -9.16
N GLY A 384 -9.63 30.05 -8.04
CA GLY A 384 -10.18 30.01 -6.69
C GLY A 384 -10.79 28.66 -6.30
N VAL A 385 -10.54 27.59 -7.07
CA VAL A 385 -11.03 26.26 -6.74
C VAL A 385 -10.08 25.59 -5.75
N ASN A 386 -10.64 25.14 -4.64
CA ASN A 386 -9.91 24.42 -3.61
C ASN A 386 -9.79 22.94 -4.00
N HIS A 387 -8.58 22.48 -4.33
CA HIS A 387 -8.30 21.10 -4.67
C HIS A 387 -7.97 20.29 -3.40
N LYS A 388 -8.34 19.02 -3.36
CA LYS A 388 -7.96 18.12 -2.27
C LYS A 388 -6.54 17.62 -2.47
N ASP A 389 -5.89 17.25 -1.38
CA ASP A 389 -4.62 16.52 -1.42
C ASP A 389 -4.72 15.34 -2.37
N ALA A 390 -3.75 15.18 -3.26
CA ALA A 390 -3.77 14.16 -4.29
C ALA A 390 -2.43 13.41 -4.38
N PHE A 391 -2.53 12.17 -4.84
CA PHE A 391 -1.40 11.28 -5.09
C PHE A 391 -1.34 10.96 -6.57
N THR A 392 -0.22 11.29 -7.21
CA THR A 392 0.04 10.89 -8.60
C THR A 392 1.03 9.72 -8.62
N ILE A 393 0.56 8.56 -9.07
CA ILE A 393 1.36 7.35 -9.25
C ILE A 393 1.72 7.23 -10.72
N ALA A 394 3.02 7.22 -11.04
CA ALA A 394 3.48 7.17 -12.42
C ALA A 394 4.55 6.10 -12.64
N TRP A 395 4.47 5.43 -13.80
CA TRP A 395 5.41 4.38 -14.18
C TRP A 395 5.74 4.42 -15.67
N ILE A 396 6.78 3.69 -16.04
CA ILE A 396 7.25 3.53 -17.42
C ILE A 396 6.84 2.14 -17.89
N THR A 397 6.29 2.04 -19.09
CA THR A 397 5.90 0.77 -19.73
C THR A 397 6.91 0.31 -20.75
#